data_969dd80b87ee2d5d95ae0aee089753b8
#
_entry.id   969dd80b87ee2d5d95ae0aee089753b8
#
_cell.length_a   1.000
_cell.length_b   1.000
_cell.length_c   1.000
_cell.angle_alpha   90.00
_cell.angle_beta   90.00
_cell.angle_gamma   90.00
#
_symmetry.space_group_name_H-M   'P 1'
#
loop_
_entity.id
_entity.type
_entity.pdbx_description
1 polymer ?
#
loop_
_entity_poly.entity_id
_entity_poly.type
_entity_poly.pdbx_seq_one_letter_code
_entity_poly.pdbx_strand_id
1 'polypeptide(L)' 'MKCHVCGSRLEPVITDLPFKVSQTTIVILKGLPLLQCDNCTEYFLDDSVMTRVEEILGRVDTAAELEIIRFAA' A
#
# COMPACT_ATOMS: atom_id res chain seq x y z
N MET A 1 -5.74 16.47 7.41
CA MET A 1 -4.41 15.94 7.71
C MET A 1 -3.38 16.54 6.78
N LYS A 2 -2.20 16.84 7.27
CA LYS A 2 -1.17 17.50 6.46
C LYS A 2 0.01 16.58 6.21
N CYS A 3 0.62 16.75 5.03
CA CYS A 3 1.82 16.02 4.66
C CYS A 3 3.00 16.43 5.55
N HIS A 4 3.75 15.44 6.07
CA HIS A 4 4.90 15.70 6.91
C HIS A 4 6.10 16.24 6.12
N VAL A 5 6.09 16.06 4.80
CA VAL A 5 7.22 16.44 3.96
C VAL A 5 7.10 17.89 3.50
N CYS A 6 5.94 18.30 3.00
CA CYS A 6 5.77 19.62 2.41
C CYS A 6 4.68 20.47 3.08
N GLY A 7 3.93 19.91 4.03
CA GLY A 7 2.87 20.62 4.72
C GLY A 7 1.58 20.79 3.94
N SER A 8 1.52 20.27 2.73
CA SER A 8 0.31 20.34 1.91
C SER A 8 -0.74 19.35 2.41
N ARG A 9 -1.93 19.45 1.82
CA ARG A 9 -3.06 18.62 2.20
C ARG A 9 -2.90 17.17 1.74
N LEU A 10 -3.26 16.23 2.60
CA LEU A 10 -3.37 14.84 2.23
C LEU A 10 -4.80 14.52 1.83
N GLU A 11 -4.98 13.77 0.77
CA GLU A 11 -6.28 13.39 0.26
C GLU A 11 -6.42 11.87 0.19
N PRO A 12 -7.62 11.33 0.50
CA PRO A 12 -7.84 9.89 0.37
C PRO A 12 -7.86 9.46 -1.08
N VAL A 13 -7.11 8.40 -1.37
CA VAL A 13 -6.98 7.84 -2.72
C VAL A 13 -7.06 6.33 -2.61
N ILE A 14 -7.66 5.69 -3.59
CA ILE A 14 -7.65 4.23 -3.71
C ILE A 14 -6.80 3.88 -4.92
N THR A 15 -5.76 3.11 -4.71
CA THR A 15 -4.80 2.80 -5.77
C THR A 15 -4.22 1.41 -5.60
N ASP A 16 -3.40 1.01 -6.55
CA ASP A 16 -2.69 -0.27 -6.52
C ASP A 16 -1.23 -0.02 -6.20
N LEU A 17 -0.69 -0.77 -5.23
CA LEU A 17 0.71 -0.62 -4.84
C LEU A 17 1.43 -1.97 -4.89
N PRO A 18 2.68 -1.99 -5.37
CA PRO A 18 3.51 -3.18 -5.32
C PRO A 18 4.23 -3.27 -3.97
N PHE A 19 4.36 -4.51 -3.47
CA PHE A 19 5.13 -4.79 -2.26
C PHE A 19 6.06 -5.96 -2.55
N LYS A 20 7.33 -5.79 -2.26
CA LYS A 20 8.30 -6.84 -2.43
C LYS A 20 8.41 -7.64 -1.14
N VAL A 21 7.96 -8.90 -1.16
CA VAL A 21 7.95 -9.74 0.05
C VAL A 21 9.19 -10.63 0.16
N SER A 22 9.88 -10.85 -0.96
CA SER A 22 11.16 -11.56 -0.97
C SER A 22 11.95 -11.08 -2.18
N GLN A 23 13.16 -11.61 -2.37
CA GLN A 23 13.98 -11.19 -3.52
C GLN A 23 13.33 -11.54 -4.86
N THR A 24 12.46 -12.55 -4.87
CA THR A 24 11.87 -13.05 -6.11
C THR A 24 10.37 -12.90 -6.18
N THR A 25 9.72 -12.39 -5.14
CA THR A 25 8.25 -12.31 -5.09
C THR A 25 7.79 -10.87 -4.89
N ILE A 26 6.94 -10.41 -5.79
CA ILE A 26 6.31 -9.10 -5.72
C ILE A 26 4.80 -9.32 -5.63
N VAL A 27 4.16 -8.62 -4.69
CA VAL A 27 2.71 -8.66 -4.52
C VAL A 27 2.16 -7.29 -4.88
N ILE A 28 1.16 -7.26 -5.74
CA ILE A 28 0.43 -6.04 -6.05
C ILE A 28 -0.89 -6.08 -5.30
N LEU A 29 -1.09 -5.14 -4.38
CA LEU A 29 -2.34 -5.00 -3.66
C LEU A 29 -3.22 -3.99 -4.39
N LYS A 30 -4.37 -4.45 -4.86
CA LYS A 30 -5.30 -3.63 -5.62
C LYS A 30 -6.38 -3.05 -4.72
N GLY A 31 -6.77 -1.81 -4.99
CA GLY A 31 -7.82 -1.16 -4.24
C GLY A 31 -7.39 -0.78 -2.83
N LEU A 32 -6.14 -0.42 -2.66
CA LEU A 32 -5.58 -0.07 -1.35
C LEU A 32 -5.92 1.39 -1.01
N PRO A 33 -6.60 1.64 0.12
CA PRO A 33 -6.89 3.02 0.53
C PRO A 33 -5.66 3.64 1.19
N LEU A 34 -5.33 4.85 0.78
CA LEU A 34 -4.22 5.59 1.35
C LEU A 34 -4.48 7.08 1.30
N LEU A 35 -3.62 7.85 1.96
CA LEU A 35 -3.63 9.30 1.89
C LEU A 35 -2.44 9.73 1.05
N GLN A 36 -2.69 10.57 0.06
CA GLN A 36 -1.64 11.04 -0.82
C GLN A 36 -1.57 12.56 -0.82
N CYS A 37 -0.34 13.08 -0.78
CA CYS A 37 -0.12 14.52 -0.89
C CYS A 37 -0.34 14.96 -2.33
N ASP A 38 -1.07 16.06 -2.52
CA ASP A 38 -1.36 16.60 -3.84
C ASP A 38 -0.21 17.40 -4.42
N ASN A 39 0.83 17.64 -3.64
CA ASN A 39 1.96 18.46 -4.04
C ASN A 39 3.25 17.64 -4.27
N CYS A 40 3.69 16.91 -3.24
CA CYS A 40 4.95 16.17 -3.33
C CYS A 40 4.78 14.68 -3.67
N THR A 41 3.57 14.23 -3.90
CA THR A 41 3.21 12.84 -4.25
C THR A 41 3.54 11.79 -3.19
N GLU A 42 3.96 12.20 -2.00
CA GLU A 42 4.14 11.29 -0.88
C GLU A 42 2.81 10.69 -0.47
N TYR A 43 2.83 9.45 0.02
CA TYR A 43 1.62 8.80 0.48
C TYR A 43 1.82 8.20 1.87
N PHE A 44 0.70 8.04 2.59
CA PHE A 44 0.70 7.52 3.95
C PHE A 44 -0.43 6.51 4.11
N LEU A 45 -0.16 5.46 4.87
CA LEU A 45 -1.13 4.44 5.19
C LEU A 45 -1.51 4.55 6.66
N ASP A 46 -2.82 4.47 6.96
CA ASP A 46 -3.28 4.38 8.34
C ASP A 46 -2.75 3.11 8.99
N ASP A 47 -2.60 3.14 10.31
CA ASP A 47 -2.13 1.97 11.06
C ASP A 47 -3.03 0.75 10.83
N SER A 48 -4.34 0.95 10.80
CA SER A 48 -5.27 -0.15 10.56
C SER A 48 -5.10 -0.76 9.17
N VAL A 49 -4.87 0.10 8.17
CA VAL A 49 -4.61 -0.35 6.81
C VAL A 49 -3.28 -1.09 6.73
N MET A 50 -2.26 -0.55 7.38
CA MET A 50 -0.93 -1.16 7.39
C MET A 50 -0.94 -2.52 8.06
N THR A 51 -1.68 -2.67 9.17
CA THR A 51 -1.84 -3.94 9.85
C THR A 51 -2.46 -4.98 8.92
N ARG A 52 -3.49 -4.59 8.17
CA ARG A 52 -4.14 -5.49 7.23
C ARG A 52 -3.21 -5.86 6.08
N VAL A 53 -2.43 -4.90 5.59
CA VAL A 53 -1.43 -5.16 4.55
C VAL A 53 -0.43 -6.22 5.02
N GLU A 54 0.08 -6.08 6.24
CA GLU A 54 1.03 -7.03 6.79
C GLU A 54 0.42 -8.43 6.93
N GLU A 55 -0.86 -8.52 7.33
CA GLU A 55 -1.56 -9.80 7.40
C GLU A 55 -1.65 -10.48 6.02
N ILE A 56 -2.02 -9.70 5.01
CA ILE A 56 -2.14 -10.22 3.64
C ILE A 56 -0.79 -10.69 3.13
N LEU A 57 0.25 -9.88 3.30
CA LEU A 57 1.59 -10.21 2.83
C LEU A 57 2.17 -11.42 3.55
N GLY A 58 1.78 -11.63 4.80
CA GLY A 58 2.23 -12.79 5.57
C GLY A 58 1.64 -14.13 5.10
N ARG A 59 0.60 -14.08 4.27
CA ARG A 59 -0.07 -15.27 3.76
C ARG A 59 0.26 -15.58 2.30
N VAL A 60 1.11 -14.76 1.70
CA VAL A 60 1.44 -14.91 0.28
C VAL A 60 2.33 -16.11 0.06
N ASP A 61 2.10 -16.82 -1.05
CA ASP A 61 2.94 -17.92 -1.47
C ASP A 61 4.24 -17.35 -2.06
N THR A 62 5.32 -17.51 -1.33
CA THR A 62 6.63 -16.99 -1.76
C THR A 62 7.25 -17.77 -2.92
N ALA A 63 6.63 -18.88 -3.33
CA ALA A 63 7.06 -19.60 -4.53
C ALA A 63 6.61 -18.90 -5.81
N ALA A 64 5.58 -18.04 -5.74
CA ALA A 64 5.14 -17.26 -6.88
C ALA A 64 6.03 -16.05 -7.07
N GLU A 65 6.30 -15.69 -8.33
CA GLU A 65 7.08 -14.50 -8.64
C GLU A 65 6.24 -13.24 -8.55
N LEU A 66 4.95 -13.33 -8.88
CA LEU A 66 4.04 -12.22 -8.90
C LEU A 66 2.67 -12.67 -8.43
N GLU A 67 2.12 -11.95 -7.46
CA GLU A 67 0.77 -12.15 -6.96
C GLU A 67 0.00 -10.84 -7.06
N ILE A 68 -1.26 -10.93 -7.46
CA ILE A 68 -2.14 -9.77 -7.51
C ILE A 68 -3.31 -10.05 -6.57
N ILE A 69 -3.45 -9.25 -5.52
CA ILE A 69 -4.44 -9.49 -4.46
C ILE A 69 -5.24 -8.23 -4.26
N ARG A 70 -6.56 -8.38 -4.14
CA ARG A 70 -7.45 -7.26 -3.85
C ARG A 70 -7.47 -7.03 -2.35
N PHE A 71 -7.19 -5.79 -1.93
CA PHE A 71 -7.13 -5.43 -0.51
C PHE A 71 -8.50 -5.53 0.16
N ALA A 72 -9.51 -4.99 -0.49
CA ALA A 72 -10.85 -4.95 0.06
C ALA A 72 -11.56 -6.28 -0.17
N ALA A 73 -11.30 -7.21 0.66
CA ALA A 73 -11.99 -8.50 0.61
C ALA A 73 -13.10 -8.56 1.62
#